data_5f3c42dfd810e92f41952bf34ceff0f9
#
_entry.id   5f3c42dfd810e92f41952bf34ceff0f9
#
_cell.length_a   1.000
_cell.length_b   1.000
_cell.length_c   1.000
_cell.angle_alpha   90.00
_cell.angle_beta   90.00
_cell.angle_gamma   90.00
#
_symmetry.space_group_name_H-M   'P 1'
#
loop_
_entity.id
_entity.type
_entity.pdbx_description
1 polymer ?
#
loop_
_entity_poly.entity_id
_entity_poly.type
_entity_poly.pdbx_seq_one_letter_code
_entity_poly.pdbx_strand_id
1 'polypeptide(L)'
;MRGLIPLLILMLCLPVVQGQSLNEAISECPGTITGSTNPTQIHLQTADEPTAMTVMWATEQRGDAFVEWSHSGGEQSTQGNSYCYEHDMAFHMAQMTNLPLGEEITYKVGDGNTWSNEIKFSTINPASDHFEWISIADHGLSSEGQDVSEEIIADTSAQMVTISGDISYSDGNQNVWDEWFDIQTPSMMKIPWMTAAGNHENEPITGFTGYEHRFDMDNTAESEGFYYTRQVPGALLVFMSTEHPFTTGSSQFTWLKNVLETANTPESREASPFVIVYGHKPMYSSNSYHGSEVELRNALEQLYVEQGVDLVIAGHDHFYERTWPVVAEKPLSEGLDLAVIPSGIAPIHLVIGVGGRAAYEDLDEPQPSWSAYRENSTYGWTRLVYDDTSRSLSLTHHRTDGTIGDSFTIVYGMVLESDEDGGFLGLPGFNSLSTISALIGVALGRGRFISGRFDDESCSVE
;
A
#
# COMPACT_ATOMS: atom_id res chain seq x y z
N MET A 1 35.64 12.40 58.28
CA MET A 1 34.23 12.76 57.94
C MET A 1 34.23 13.27 56.51
N ARG A 2 33.84 12.41 55.57
CA ARG A 2 33.64 12.80 54.16
C ARG A 2 32.14 12.70 53.88
N GLY A 3 31.50 13.82 53.69
CA GLY A 3 30.08 13.91 53.39
C GLY A 3 29.78 13.41 51.97
N LEU A 4 28.88 12.46 51.84
CA LEU A 4 28.24 12.07 50.59
C LEU A 4 27.16 13.13 50.27
N ILE A 5 27.27 13.74 49.09
CA ILE A 5 26.23 14.56 48.49
C ILE A 5 25.34 13.59 47.68
N PRO A 6 24.04 13.51 47.95
CA PRO A 6 23.14 12.74 47.08
C PRO A 6 22.92 13.46 45.77
N LEU A 7 23.23 12.77 44.68
CA LEU A 7 22.93 13.21 43.30
C LEU A 7 21.43 13.08 43.12
N LEU A 8 20.72 14.19 43.10
CA LEU A 8 19.30 14.29 42.77
C LEU A 8 19.16 14.14 41.26
N ILE A 9 18.76 12.96 40.76
CA ILE A 9 18.40 12.74 39.36
C ILE A 9 17.05 13.40 39.16
N LEU A 10 17.07 14.58 38.56
CA LEU A 10 15.88 15.27 38.08
C LEU A 10 15.38 14.53 36.83
N MET A 11 14.39 13.65 36.98
CA MET A 11 13.65 13.07 35.85
C MET A 11 12.84 14.21 35.22
N LEU A 12 13.39 14.81 34.16
CA LEU A 12 12.60 15.64 33.25
C LEU A 12 11.60 14.74 32.53
N CYS A 13 10.36 14.74 33.02
CA CYS A 13 9.22 14.32 32.22
C CYS A 13 9.11 15.34 31.09
N LEU A 14 9.66 15.00 29.92
CA LEU A 14 9.27 15.65 28.69
C LEU A 14 7.77 15.32 28.47
N PRO A 15 6.92 16.29 28.20
CA PRO A 15 5.57 15.97 27.78
C PRO A 15 5.70 15.14 26.51
N VAL A 16 5.06 13.97 26.50
CA VAL A 16 4.74 13.25 25.29
C VAL A 16 3.90 14.26 24.49
N VAL A 17 4.45 14.80 23.43
CA VAL A 17 3.66 15.52 22.42
C VAL A 17 2.80 14.40 21.80
N GLN A 18 1.58 14.26 22.32
CA GLN A 18 0.54 13.56 21.59
C GLN A 18 0.48 14.25 20.23
N GLY A 19 0.69 13.48 19.17
CA GLY A 19 0.45 13.95 17.82
C GLY A 19 -0.92 14.63 17.82
N GLN A 20 -0.98 15.83 17.28
CA GLN A 20 -2.25 16.49 17.05
C GLN A 20 -2.97 15.61 16.02
N SER A 21 -3.85 14.74 16.54
CA SER A 21 -4.82 14.03 15.71
C SER A 21 -5.65 15.06 14.96
N LEU A 22 -6.25 14.66 13.84
CA LEU A 22 -7.28 15.35 13.04
C LEU A 22 -8.28 16.22 13.83
N ASN A 23 -8.28 16.16 15.15
CA ASN A 23 -9.17 16.82 16.09
C ASN A 23 -9.10 18.35 16.15
N GLU A 24 -8.13 19.04 15.56
CA GLU A 24 -8.06 20.51 15.65
C GLU A 24 -8.62 21.24 14.41
N ALA A 25 -8.86 20.57 13.31
CA ALA A 25 -9.46 21.16 12.10
C ALA A 25 -10.94 20.78 11.89
N ILE A 26 -11.56 20.13 12.86
CA ILE A 26 -12.96 19.70 12.75
C ILE A 26 -13.86 20.92 12.90
N SER A 27 -14.24 21.50 11.76
CA SER A 27 -15.34 22.44 11.69
C SER A 27 -16.58 21.78 12.33
N GLU A 28 -17.35 22.58 13.08
CA GLU A 28 -18.65 22.14 13.54
C GLU A 28 -19.44 21.59 12.36
N CYS A 29 -20.09 20.42 12.53
CA CYS A 29 -20.94 19.86 11.47
C CYS A 29 -21.87 20.95 10.93
N PRO A 30 -22.01 21.15 9.63
CA PRO A 30 -22.84 22.21 9.09
C PRO A 30 -24.30 21.96 9.46
N GLY A 31 -24.83 22.82 10.32
CA GLY A 31 -26.22 22.78 10.75
C GLY A 31 -26.57 21.68 11.76
N THR A 32 -27.86 21.54 12.06
CA THR A 32 -28.38 20.43 12.85
C THR A 32 -28.60 19.26 11.91
N ILE A 33 -27.62 18.37 11.79
CA ILE A 33 -27.81 17.12 11.08
C ILE A 33 -28.83 16.32 11.87
N THR A 34 -30.02 16.12 11.29
CA THR A 34 -31.12 15.35 11.87
C THR A 34 -31.37 14.15 10.96
N GLY A 35 -31.18 12.96 11.47
CA GLY A 35 -31.35 11.73 10.70
C GLY A 35 -31.17 10.51 11.59
N SER A 36 -30.86 9.40 10.99
CA SER A 36 -30.63 8.15 11.67
C SER A 36 -29.22 8.11 12.31
N THR A 37 -29.15 7.55 13.51
CA THR A 37 -27.87 7.18 14.16
C THR A 37 -27.46 5.74 13.85
N ASN A 38 -28.16 5.05 12.95
CA ASN A 38 -27.78 3.70 12.53
C ASN A 38 -26.44 3.75 11.79
N PRO A 39 -25.45 2.97 12.22
CA PRO A 39 -24.17 2.87 11.53
C PRO A 39 -24.32 2.30 10.12
N THR A 40 -23.73 2.98 9.15
CA THR A 40 -23.59 2.59 7.74
C THR A 40 -22.13 2.69 7.32
N GLN A 41 -21.76 2.22 6.15
CA GLN A 41 -20.41 2.36 5.58
C GLN A 41 -19.30 1.83 6.52
N ILE A 42 -19.61 0.79 7.29
CA ILE A 42 -18.69 0.22 8.29
C ILE A 42 -17.53 -0.43 7.56
N HIS A 43 -16.30 -0.04 7.90
CA HIS A 43 -15.11 -0.58 7.29
C HIS A 43 -13.92 -0.68 8.25
N LEU A 44 -13.05 -1.64 7.99
CA LEU A 44 -11.87 -1.96 8.77
C LEU A 44 -10.61 -1.51 8.04
N GLN A 45 -9.62 -1.07 8.82
CA GLN A 45 -8.28 -0.73 8.38
C GLN A 45 -7.28 -1.25 9.41
N THR A 46 -6.19 -1.88 8.96
CA THR A 46 -5.14 -2.29 9.90
C THR A 46 -4.48 -1.06 10.51
N ALA A 47 -4.18 -1.12 11.80
CA ALA A 47 -3.36 -0.12 12.48
C ALA A 47 -1.86 -0.45 12.34
N ASP A 48 -0.99 0.44 12.85
CA ASP A 48 0.46 0.19 12.86
C ASP A 48 0.83 -1.01 13.73
N GLU A 49 0.15 -1.13 14.88
CA GLU A 49 0.34 -2.27 15.75
C GLU A 49 -0.51 -3.47 15.26
N PRO A 50 0.09 -4.64 15.01
CA PRO A 50 -0.65 -5.82 14.53
C PRO A 50 -1.78 -6.29 15.47
N THR A 51 -1.74 -5.86 16.73
CA THR A 51 -2.74 -6.13 17.76
C THR A 51 -3.82 -5.06 17.85
N ALA A 52 -3.92 -4.19 16.86
CA ALA A 52 -4.94 -3.16 16.77
C ALA A 52 -5.64 -3.17 15.40
N MET A 53 -6.89 -2.70 15.38
CA MET A 53 -7.69 -2.55 14.17
C MET A 53 -8.51 -1.27 14.29
N THR A 54 -8.41 -0.39 13.31
CA THR A 54 -9.26 0.78 13.20
C THR A 54 -10.58 0.39 12.52
N VAL A 55 -11.69 0.84 13.06
CA VAL A 55 -13.01 0.75 12.44
C VAL A 55 -13.57 2.14 12.24
N MET A 56 -14.05 2.40 11.04
CA MET A 56 -14.74 3.64 10.69
C MET A 56 -16.15 3.34 10.21
N TRP A 57 -17.05 4.30 10.37
CA TRP A 57 -18.43 4.21 9.91
C TRP A 57 -19.05 5.59 9.75
N ALA A 58 -20.19 5.67 9.08
CA ALA A 58 -20.95 6.90 8.90
C ALA A 58 -22.35 6.78 9.50
N THR A 59 -22.95 7.93 9.84
CA THR A 59 -24.35 8.07 10.26
C THR A 59 -24.93 9.39 9.71
N GLU A 60 -26.25 9.48 9.58
CA GLU A 60 -26.91 10.73 9.18
C GLU A 60 -26.92 11.79 10.29
N GLN A 61 -26.59 11.42 11.51
CA GLN A 61 -26.58 12.34 12.65
C GLN A 61 -25.29 12.14 13.46
N ARG A 62 -24.67 13.24 13.86
CA ARG A 62 -23.52 13.20 14.76
C ARG A 62 -23.95 12.68 16.14
N GLY A 63 -23.19 11.73 16.66
CA GLY A 63 -23.35 11.13 17.97
C GLY A 63 -22.01 10.79 18.59
N ASP A 64 -22.02 10.15 19.74
CA ASP A 64 -20.84 9.54 20.30
C ASP A 64 -20.41 8.36 19.40
N ALA A 65 -19.13 8.01 19.45
CA ALA A 65 -18.57 6.90 18.70
C ALA A 65 -18.06 5.84 19.67
N PHE A 66 -18.61 4.63 19.58
CA PHE A 66 -18.16 3.49 20.37
C PHE A 66 -17.95 2.26 19.48
N VAL A 67 -16.94 1.48 19.80
CA VAL A 67 -16.80 0.10 19.35
C VAL A 67 -16.79 -0.82 20.56
N GLU A 68 -17.58 -1.87 20.50
CA GLU A 68 -17.54 -3.00 21.44
C GLU A 68 -17.08 -4.24 20.69
N TRP A 69 -16.18 -5.01 21.28
CA TRP A 69 -15.69 -6.25 20.67
C TRP A 69 -15.45 -7.33 21.71
N SER A 70 -15.47 -8.57 21.23
CA SER A 70 -15.19 -9.76 22.04
C SER A 70 -14.34 -10.77 21.30
N HIS A 71 -13.53 -11.49 22.04
CA HIS A 71 -12.70 -12.61 21.61
C HIS A 71 -12.53 -13.62 22.76
N SER A 72 -11.67 -14.61 22.59
CA SER A 72 -11.40 -15.63 23.63
C SER A 72 -11.00 -15.04 25.00
N GLY A 73 -10.45 -13.82 25.03
CA GLY A 73 -10.03 -13.11 26.26
C GLY A 73 -11.12 -12.29 26.96
N GLY A 74 -12.34 -12.21 26.39
CA GLY A 74 -13.46 -11.47 26.97
C GLY A 74 -13.96 -10.32 26.13
N GLU A 75 -14.84 -9.50 26.73
CA GLU A 75 -15.45 -8.32 26.09
C GLU A 75 -14.66 -7.06 26.42
N GLN A 76 -14.56 -6.15 25.45
CA GLN A 76 -13.89 -4.85 25.57
C GLN A 76 -14.68 -3.79 24.84
N SER A 77 -14.39 -2.52 25.13
CA SER A 77 -14.97 -1.37 24.43
C SER A 77 -14.01 -0.19 24.41
N THR A 78 -14.12 0.64 23.39
CA THR A 78 -13.41 1.92 23.29
C THR A 78 -14.35 2.99 22.78
N GLN A 79 -14.24 4.19 23.35
CA GLN A 79 -14.83 5.39 22.79
C GLN A 79 -13.87 5.98 21.76
N GLY A 80 -14.39 6.29 20.59
CA GLY A 80 -13.67 6.92 19.50
C GLY A 80 -14.05 8.38 19.31
N ASN A 81 -13.85 8.86 18.08
CA ASN A 81 -14.09 10.24 17.67
C ASN A 81 -15.22 10.31 16.63
N SER A 82 -15.95 11.45 16.63
CA SER A 82 -16.97 11.77 15.64
C SER A 82 -16.66 13.12 15.03
N TYR A 83 -16.70 13.21 13.73
CA TYR A 83 -16.37 14.41 12.97
C TYR A 83 -17.29 14.58 11.74
N CYS A 84 -17.29 15.76 11.17
CA CYS A 84 -18.02 16.07 9.94
C CYS A 84 -17.15 16.99 9.08
N TYR A 85 -17.42 17.00 7.80
CA TYR A 85 -16.94 18.02 6.89
C TYR A 85 -18.13 18.52 6.03
N GLU A 86 -17.90 19.25 4.97
CA GLU A 86 -18.97 19.81 4.11
C GLU A 86 -19.79 18.72 3.38
N HIS A 87 -20.44 17.85 4.16
CA HIS A 87 -21.25 16.73 3.72
C HIS A 87 -22.37 16.46 4.75
N ASP A 88 -23.46 15.84 4.32
CA ASP A 88 -24.66 15.57 5.15
C ASP A 88 -24.49 14.38 6.12
N MET A 89 -23.33 13.69 6.09
CA MET A 89 -23.02 12.55 6.98
C MET A 89 -22.07 12.97 8.10
N ALA A 90 -22.20 12.33 9.24
CA ALA A 90 -21.20 12.31 10.29
C ALA A 90 -20.34 11.05 10.16
N PHE A 91 -19.04 11.21 10.32
CA PHE A 91 -18.07 10.14 10.28
C PHE A 91 -17.58 9.81 11.69
N HIS A 92 -17.34 8.55 11.92
CA HIS A 92 -16.92 8.04 13.21
C HIS A 92 -15.71 7.13 13.04
N MET A 93 -14.82 7.15 14.00
CA MET A 93 -13.63 6.31 14.03
C MET A 93 -13.37 5.84 15.46
N ALA A 94 -13.09 4.55 15.63
CA ALA A 94 -12.63 3.99 16.88
C ALA A 94 -11.60 2.90 16.63
N GLN A 95 -10.73 2.65 17.61
CA GLN A 95 -9.70 1.62 17.51
C GLN A 95 -9.92 0.51 18.52
N MET A 96 -9.98 -0.72 18.04
CA MET A 96 -9.90 -1.93 18.85
C MET A 96 -8.43 -2.24 19.12
N THR A 97 -8.05 -2.46 20.37
CA THR A 97 -6.66 -2.70 20.79
C THR A 97 -6.51 -3.99 21.58
N ASN A 98 -5.27 -4.46 21.78
CA ASN A 98 -4.97 -5.71 22.47
C ASN A 98 -5.69 -6.92 21.85
N LEU A 99 -5.84 -6.91 20.55
CA LEU A 99 -6.41 -8.01 19.79
C LEU A 99 -5.43 -9.20 19.78
N PRO A 100 -5.92 -10.43 19.97
CA PRO A 100 -5.09 -11.62 19.74
C PRO A 100 -4.81 -11.75 18.24
N LEU A 101 -3.66 -12.28 17.88
CA LEU A 101 -3.26 -12.48 16.48
C LEU A 101 -3.81 -13.80 15.92
N GLY A 102 -4.38 -13.77 14.71
CA GLY A 102 -4.92 -14.94 14.02
C GLY A 102 -6.21 -15.50 14.64
N GLU A 103 -6.97 -14.67 15.39
CA GLU A 103 -8.24 -15.08 16.00
C GLU A 103 -9.43 -14.35 15.37
N GLU A 104 -10.61 -14.97 15.47
CA GLU A 104 -11.88 -14.36 15.10
C GLU A 104 -12.32 -13.39 16.19
N ILE A 105 -12.63 -12.17 15.80
CA ILE A 105 -13.15 -11.09 16.64
C ILE A 105 -14.58 -10.84 16.23
N THR A 106 -15.48 -10.72 17.21
CA THR A 106 -16.85 -10.23 17.00
C THR A 106 -16.93 -8.80 17.50
N TYR A 107 -17.44 -7.88 16.68
CA TYR A 107 -17.55 -6.47 17.05
C TYR A 107 -18.86 -5.85 16.59
N LYS A 108 -19.19 -4.70 17.14
CA LYS A 108 -20.25 -3.80 16.71
C LYS A 108 -19.86 -2.35 16.99
N VAL A 109 -20.42 -1.44 16.22
CA VAL A 109 -20.19 0.01 16.36
C VAL A 109 -21.50 0.76 16.60
N GLY A 110 -21.45 1.93 17.23
CA GLY A 110 -22.65 2.71 17.52
C GLY A 110 -22.39 3.93 18.40
N ASP A 111 -23.48 4.53 18.89
CA ASP A 111 -23.50 5.74 19.74
C ASP A 111 -23.73 5.43 21.23
N GLY A 112 -23.74 4.17 21.62
CA GLY A 112 -24.06 3.71 22.97
C GLY A 112 -25.54 3.40 23.16
N ASN A 113 -26.44 3.87 22.28
CA ASN A 113 -27.87 3.58 22.29
C ASN A 113 -28.29 2.79 21.05
N THR A 114 -27.81 3.21 19.90
CA THR A 114 -28.06 2.57 18.61
C THR A 114 -26.78 1.87 18.18
N TRP A 115 -26.88 0.59 17.80
CA TRP A 115 -25.75 -0.25 17.46
C TRP A 115 -25.95 -0.92 16.09
N SER A 116 -24.88 -1.17 15.40
CA SER A 116 -24.88 -2.10 14.27
C SER A 116 -25.23 -3.52 14.71
N ASN A 117 -25.51 -4.41 13.75
CA ASN A 117 -25.44 -5.84 14.03
C ASN A 117 -24.01 -6.25 14.45
N GLU A 118 -23.90 -7.41 15.10
CA GLU A 118 -22.59 -8.04 15.33
C GLU A 118 -21.95 -8.45 14.02
N ILE A 119 -20.68 -8.13 13.87
CA ILE A 119 -19.86 -8.37 12.70
C ILE A 119 -18.65 -9.19 13.13
N LYS A 120 -18.13 -10.03 12.25
CA LYS A 120 -16.96 -10.86 12.52
C LYS A 120 -15.86 -10.58 11.52
N PHE A 121 -14.62 -10.53 12.02
CA PHE A 121 -13.41 -10.51 11.21
C PHE A 121 -12.32 -11.35 11.88
N SER A 122 -11.29 -11.71 11.13
CA SER A 122 -10.11 -12.36 11.67
C SER A 122 -8.91 -11.41 11.68
N THR A 123 -8.19 -11.37 12.79
CA THR A 123 -6.95 -10.61 12.89
C THR A 123 -5.83 -11.27 12.07
N ILE A 124 -4.96 -10.47 11.49
CA ILE A 124 -3.80 -10.96 10.75
C ILE A 124 -2.71 -11.36 11.75
N ASN A 125 -2.15 -12.56 11.59
CA ASN A 125 -0.96 -12.98 12.31
C ASN A 125 0.27 -12.80 11.39
N PRO A 126 1.16 -11.82 11.60
CA PRO A 126 2.33 -11.59 10.76
C PRO A 126 3.30 -12.80 10.65
N ALA A 127 3.19 -13.75 11.58
CA ALA A 127 3.99 -14.98 11.60
C ALA A 127 3.26 -16.18 10.96
N SER A 128 2.17 -15.95 10.21
CA SER A 128 1.47 -17.02 9.49
C SER A 128 2.30 -17.51 8.29
N ASP A 129 2.27 -18.81 8.05
CA ASP A 129 2.95 -19.46 6.92
C ASP A 129 2.23 -19.20 5.58
N HIS A 130 1.03 -18.62 5.62
CA HIS A 130 0.21 -18.38 4.44
C HIS A 130 -0.58 -17.08 4.59
N PHE A 131 -0.66 -16.30 3.51
CA PHE A 131 -1.43 -15.06 3.49
C PHE A 131 -1.94 -14.78 2.07
N GLU A 132 -3.23 -14.47 1.95
CA GLU A 132 -3.85 -14.11 0.68
C GLU A 132 -4.49 -12.73 0.75
N TRP A 133 -4.28 -11.93 -0.28
CA TRP A 133 -4.96 -10.63 -0.40
C TRP A 133 -5.29 -10.31 -1.85
N ILE A 134 -6.18 -9.36 -2.02
CA ILE A 134 -6.62 -8.85 -3.31
C ILE A 134 -6.08 -7.44 -3.50
N SER A 135 -5.62 -7.11 -4.71
CA SER A 135 -5.23 -5.77 -5.14
C SER A 135 -6.06 -5.32 -6.32
N ILE A 136 -6.59 -4.09 -6.24
CA ILE A 136 -7.33 -3.41 -7.31
C ILE A 136 -6.85 -1.96 -7.45
N ALA A 137 -7.25 -1.30 -8.51
CA ALA A 137 -7.11 0.15 -8.72
C ALA A 137 -8.17 0.64 -9.73
N ASP A 138 -8.45 1.95 -9.75
CA ASP A 138 -9.32 2.59 -10.73
C ASP A 138 -10.71 1.96 -10.79
N HIS A 139 -11.39 1.97 -9.64
CA HIS A 139 -12.58 1.15 -9.43
C HIS A 139 -13.89 1.85 -9.86
N GLY A 140 -14.36 2.83 -9.08
CA GLY A 140 -15.58 3.59 -9.36
C GLY A 140 -16.89 2.80 -9.20
N LEU A 141 -17.96 3.32 -9.83
CA LEU A 141 -19.35 2.81 -9.73
C LEU A 141 -19.92 2.31 -11.06
N SER A 142 -19.11 2.09 -12.08
CA SER A 142 -19.56 1.52 -13.36
C SER A 142 -20.17 0.12 -13.15
N SER A 143 -20.86 -0.43 -14.15
CA SER A 143 -21.32 -1.81 -14.12
C SER A 143 -20.16 -2.79 -13.95
N GLU A 144 -19.05 -2.51 -14.59
CA GLU A 144 -17.83 -3.30 -14.55
C GLU A 144 -17.17 -3.26 -13.14
N GLY A 145 -17.20 -2.06 -12.49
CA GLY A 145 -16.75 -1.93 -11.11
C GLY A 145 -17.65 -2.66 -10.12
N GLN A 146 -18.95 -2.72 -10.39
CA GLN A 146 -19.88 -3.53 -9.59
C GLN A 146 -19.62 -5.02 -9.77
N ASP A 147 -19.32 -5.49 -10.99
CA ASP A 147 -18.93 -6.88 -11.23
C ASP A 147 -17.67 -7.27 -10.44
N VAL A 148 -16.65 -6.39 -10.42
CA VAL A 148 -15.43 -6.58 -9.59
C VAL A 148 -15.78 -6.59 -8.10
N SER A 149 -16.69 -5.71 -7.65
CA SER A 149 -17.16 -5.68 -6.26
C SER A 149 -17.83 -6.99 -5.85
N GLU A 150 -18.71 -7.53 -6.72
CA GLU A 150 -19.41 -8.81 -6.46
C GLU A 150 -18.42 -9.96 -6.28
N GLU A 151 -17.37 -10.04 -7.10
CA GLU A 151 -16.32 -11.05 -6.99
C GLU A 151 -15.53 -10.91 -5.67
N ILE A 152 -15.16 -9.68 -5.28
CA ILE A 152 -14.46 -9.43 -4.00
C ILE A 152 -15.35 -9.75 -2.80
N ILE A 153 -16.63 -9.38 -2.83
CA ILE A 153 -17.60 -9.67 -1.76
C ILE A 153 -17.85 -11.18 -1.61
N ALA A 154 -17.85 -11.89 -2.73
CA ALA A 154 -18.02 -13.34 -2.75
C ALA A 154 -16.76 -14.11 -2.32
N ASP A 155 -15.61 -13.48 -2.34
CA ASP A 155 -14.35 -14.09 -1.93
C ASP A 155 -14.32 -14.38 -0.43
N THR A 156 -13.86 -15.56 -0.07
CA THR A 156 -13.79 -16.03 1.32
C THR A 156 -12.37 -16.34 1.79
N SER A 157 -11.39 -16.21 0.92
CA SER A 157 -9.99 -16.54 1.22
C SER A 157 -9.12 -15.31 1.48
N ALA A 158 -9.44 -14.19 0.84
CA ALA A 158 -8.70 -12.96 1.04
C ALA A 158 -8.82 -12.44 2.48
N GLN A 159 -7.68 -12.07 3.05
CA GLN A 159 -7.56 -11.56 4.41
C GLN A 159 -7.36 -10.04 4.45
N MET A 160 -7.16 -9.43 3.29
CA MET A 160 -7.00 -7.98 3.08
C MET A 160 -7.36 -7.63 1.63
N VAL A 161 -7.78 -6.39 1.42
CA VAL A 161 -7.84 -5.78 0.08
C VAL A 161 -6.93 -4.56 0.08
N THR A 162 -6.20 -4.35 -1.02
CA THR A 162 -5.46 -3.12 -1.28
C THR A 162 -6.02 -2.42 -2.51
N ILE A 163 -6.10 -1.09 -2.48
CA ILE A 163 -6.54 -0.29 -3.63
C ILE A 163 -5.52 0.82 -3.93
N SER A 164 -5.00 0.81 -5.15
CA SER A 164 -3.93 1.70 -5.61
C SER A 164 -4.48 2.98 -6.25
N GLY A 165 -5.36 3.68 -5.53
CA GLY A 165 -5.91 4.98 -5.93
C GLY A 165 -7.07 4.93 -6.89
N ASP A 166 -7.65 6.11 -7.13
CA ASP A 166 -8.83 6.36 -7.95
C ASP A 166 -9.98 5.45 -7.54
N ILE A 167 -10.41 5.62 -6.29
CA ILE A 167 -11.27 4.69 -5.56
C ILE A 167 -12.71 4.78 -6.04
N SER A 168 -13.33 5.95 -5.86
CA SER A 168 -14.77 6.12 -6.12
C SER A 168 -15.07 6.94 -7.37
N TYR A 169 -14.13 7.77 -7.85
CA TYR A 169 -14.36 8.79 -8.88
C TYR A 169 -15.49 9.76 -8.52
N SER A 170 -15.54 10.15 -7.26
CA SER A 170 -16.54 11.12 -6.76
C SER A 170 -16.38 12.50 -7.38
N ASP A 171 -15.13 12.89 -7.69
CA ASP A 171 -14.77 14.17 -8.31
C ASP A 171 -15.46 15.38 -7.63
N GLY A 172 -15.64 15.31 -6.29
CA GLY A 172 -16.29 16.33 -5.48
C GLY A 172 -17.76 16.08 -5.17
N ASN A 173 -18.38 15.04 -5.75
CA ASN A 173 -19.74 14.64 -5.42
C ASN A 173 -19.74 13.58 -4.30
N GLN A 174 -19.87 14.01 -3.06
CA GLN A 174 -19.76 13.14 -1.89
C GLN A 174 -20.77 11.99 -1.86
N ASN A 175 -21.93 12.12 -2.52
CA ASN A 175 -22.90 11.02 -2.62
C ASN A 175 -22.34 9.82 -3.42
N VAL A 176 -21.37 10.04 -4.32
CA VAL A 176 -20.69 8.97 -5.06
C VAL A 176 -19.80 8.15 -4.11
N TRP A 177 -19.13 8.81 -3.17
CA TRP A 177 -18.42 8.12 -2.11
C TRP A 177 -19.37 7.25 -1.26
N ASP A 178 -20.51 7.79 -0.87
CA ASP A 178 -21.48 7.06 -0.04
C ASP A 178 -22.01 5.82 -0.76
N GLU A 179 -22.36 5.95 -2.05
CA GLU A 179 -22.81 4.82 -2.88
C GLU A 179 -21.70 3.76 -3.02
N TRP A 180 -20.45 4.20 -3.21
CA TRP A 180 -19.31 3.30 -3.30
C TRP A 180 -19.11 2.52 -1.99
N PHE A 181 -19.14 3.20 -0.85
CA PHE A 181 -19.01 2.54 0.46
C PHE A 181 -20.17 1.59 0.74
N ASP A 182 -21.41 1.96 0.38
CA ASP A 182 -22.57 1.10 0.57
C ASP A 182 -22.42 -0.22 -0.19
N ILE A 183 -21.88 -0.19 -1.41
CA ILE A 183 -21.58 -1.39 -2.18
C ILE A 183 -20.45 -2.21 -1.54
N GLN A 184 -19.37 -1.58 -1.08
CA GLN A 184 -18.19 -2.30 -0.56
C GLN A 184 -18.34 -2.74 0.90
N THR A 185 -19.24 -2.16 1.68
CA THR A 185 -19.45 -2.47 3.11
C THR A 185 -19.51 -3.97 3.41
N PRO A 186 -20.20 -4.84 2.64
CA PRO A 186 -20.24 -6.28 2.92
C PRO A 186 -18.87 -6.98 2.96
N SER A 187 -17.87 -6.46 2.23
CA SER A 187 -16.46 -6.90 2.31
C SER A 187 -15.70 -6.10 3.38
N MET A 188 -15.76 -4.77 3.32
CA MET A 188 -14.96 -3.86 4.15
C MET A 188 -15.18 -4.03 5.65
N MET A 189 -16.37 -4.45 6.07
CA MET A 189 -16.66 -4.71 7.48
C MET A 189 -16.07 -6.02 8.01
N LYS A 190 -15.54 -6.90 7.13
CA LYS A 190 -15.05 -8.25 7.48
C LYS A 190 -13.56 -8.42 7.27
N ILE A 191 -12.99 -7.73 6.30
CA ILE A 191 -11.56 -7.72 6.01
C ILE A 191 -11.08 -6.27 5.87
N PRO A 192 -9.85 -5.94 6.32
CA PRO A 192 -9.34 -4.58 6.20
C PRO A 192 -9.05 -4.20 4.75
N TRP A 193 -9.38 -2.97 4.38
CA TRP A 193 -9.02 -2.36 3.11
C TRP A 193 -7.96 -1.28 3.32
N MET A 194 -6.86 -1.39 2.58
CA MET A 194 -5.71 -0.48 2.65
C MET A 194 -5.58 0.27 1.35
N THR A 195 -5.37 1.59 1.40
CA THR A 195 -5.47 2.44 0.22
C THR A 195 -4.22 3.26 -0.02
N ALA A 196 -3.86 3.50 -1.27
CA ALA A 196 -3.07 4.66 -1.69
C ALA A 196 -4.03 5.69 -2.33
N ALA A 197 -3.77 6.97 -2.19
CA ALA A 197 -4.56 7.99 -2.87
C ALA A 197 -4.13 8.13 -4.33
N GLY A 198 -5.11 8.30 -5.23
CA GLY A 198 -4.91 8.64 -6.62
C GLY A 198 -5.25 10.11 -6.93
N ASN A 199 -5.21 10.48 -8.20
CA ASN A 199 -5.48 11.85 -8.59
C ASN A 199 -6.97 12.23 -8.51
N HIS A 200 -7.90 11.26 -8.56
CA HIS A 200 -9.32 11.49 -8.36
C HIS A 200 -9.71 11.66 -6.87
N GLU A 201 -8.85 11.29 -5.93
CA GLU A 201 -8.99 11.65 -4.52
C GLU A 201 -8.65 13.12 -4.26
N ASN A 202 -7.89 13.78 -5.15
CA ASN A 202 -7.65 15.24 -5.10
C ASN A 202 -8.83 15.97 -5.77
N GLU A 203 -9.94 16.01 -5.05
CA GLU A 203 -11.22 16.51 -5.55
C GLU A 203 -11.20 18.01 -5.83
N PRO A 204 -11.97 18.48 -6.84
CA PRO A 204 -12.15 19.92 -7.07
C PRO A 204 -12.66 20.61 -5.79
N ILE A 205 -12.03 21.74 -5.41
CA ILE A 205 -12.39 22.60 -4.27
C ILE A 205 -11.92 22.04 -2.92
N THR A 206 -12.16 20.78 -2.62
CA THR A 206 -11.93 20.17 -1.29
C THR A 206 -10.57 19.45 -1.18
N GLY A 207 -9.88 19.24 -2.31
CA GLY A 207 -8.63 18.48 -2.30
C GLY A 207 -8.86 17.06 -1.81
N PHE A 208 -8.01 16.57 -0.95
CA PHE A 208 -8.10 15.21 -0.40
C PHE A 208 -9.07 15.04 0.77
N THR A 209 -9.81 16.09 1.15
CA THR A 209 -10.70 16.07 2.34
C THR A 209 -11.68 14.90 2.33
N GLY A 210 -12.26 14.56 1.17
CA GLY A 210 -13.15 13.42 1.02
C GLY A 210 -12.49 12.09 1.36
N TYR A 211 -11.24 11.91 0.98
CA TYR A 211 -10.41 10.74 1.27
C TYR A 211 -10.01 10.71 2.75
N GLU A 212 -9.43 11.79 3.27
CA GLU A 212 -8.92 11.88 4.65
C GLU A 212 -10.00 11.64 5.72
N HIS A 213 -11.27 11.97 5.42
CA HIS A 213 -12.36 11.74 6.35
C HIS A 213 -12.95 10.32 6.31
N ARG A 214 -12.59 9.55 5.28
CA ARG A 214 -13.05 8.17 5.09
C ARG A 214 -11.99 7.11 5.35
N PHE A 215 -10.73 7.51 5.42
CA PHE A 215 -9.61 6.59 5.65
C PHE A 215 -8.64 7.16 6.67
N ASP A 216 -8.27 6.33 7.65
CA ASP A 216 -7.28 6.66 8.69
C ASP A 216 -6.11 5.67 8.59
N MET A 217 -5.27 5.86 7.56
CA MET A 217 -4.22 4.90 7.24
C MET A 217 -3.00 5.02 8.16
N ASP A 218 -2.56 6.22 8.44
CA ASP A 218 -1.49 6.55 9.38
C ASP A 218 -1.50 8.06 9.62
N ASN A 219 -1.81 8.48 10.83
CA ASN A 219 -1.91 9.88 11.21
C ASN A 219 -0.65 10.38 11.91
N THR A 220 0.51 10.08 11.35
CA THR A 220 1.69 10.86 11.74
C THR A 220 1.58 12.27 11.17
N ALA A 221 2.03 13.27 11.92
CA ALA A 221 2.02 14.67 11.46
C ALA A 221 2.88 14.90 10.18
N GLU A 222 3.64 13.92 9.75
CA GLU A 222 4.50 13.97 8.59
C GLU A 222 3.85 13.35 7.34
N SER A 223 3.11 12.25 7.51
CA SER A 223 2.48 11.50 6.41
C SER A 223 1.07 11.97 6.09
N GLU A 224 0.36 12.52 7.08
CA GLU A 224 -1.05 12.91 6.98
C GLU A 224 -1.94 11.77 6.41
N GLY A 225 -1.52 10.50 6.59
CA GLY A 225 -2.22 9.33 6.07
C GLY A 225 -1.92 8.96 4.61
N PHE A 226 -1.04 9.70 3.91
CA PHE A 226 -0.78 9.47 2.49
C PHE A 226 0.35 8.51 2.19
N TYR A 227 1.23 8.23 3.16
CA TYR A 227 2.27 7.23 3.01
C TYR A 227 2.56 6.52 4.33
N TYR A 228 2.58 5.20 4.29
CA TYR A 228 2.68 4.35 5.48
C TYR A 228 3.13 2.94 5.09
N THR A 229 3.34 2.08 6.08
CA THR A 229 3.69 0.66 5.87
C THR A 229 2.73 -0.26 6.58
N ARG A 230 2.62 -1.49 6.09
CA ARG A 230 1.95 -2.59 6.80
C ARG A 230 2.76 -3.87 6.68
N GLN A 231 2.99 -4.49 7.82
CA GLN A 231 3.65 -5.79 7.88
C GLN A 231 2.59 -6.88 7.79
N VAL A 232 2.69 -7.71 6.76
CA VAL A 232 1.86 -8.92 6.58
C VAL A 232 2.75 -10.15 6.53
N PRO A 233 2.21 -11.38 6.64
CA PRO A 233 3.01 -12.58 6.47
C PRO A 233 3.83 -12.53 5.17
N GLY A 234 5.13 -12.70 5.30
CA GLY A 234 6.08 -12.76 4.19
C GLY A 234 6.35 -11.46 3.43
N ALA A 235 5.64 -10.36 3.70
CA ALA A 235 5.83 -9.14 2.95
C ALA A 235 5.75 -7.86 3.81
N LEU A 236 6.57 -6.88 3.47
CA LEU A 236 6.37 -5.50 3.86
C LEU A 236 5.65 -4.77 2.72
N LEU A 237 4.44 -4.29 2.99
CA LEU A 237 3.67 -3.44 2.10
C LEU A 237 4.00 -1.97 2.40
N VAL A 238 4.44 -1.24 1.38
CA VAL A 238 4.82 0.17 1.48
C VAL A 238 3.87 0.97 0.59
N PHE A 239 3.02 1.75 1.21
CA PHE A 239 2.10 2.63 0.50
C PHE A 239 2.71 4.02 0.37
N MET A 240 2.77 4.54 -0.83
CA MET A 240 3.25 5.89 -1.11
C MET A 240 2.21 6.70 -1.89
N SER A 241 2.28 8.01 -1.79
CA SER A 241 1.46 8.89 -2.60
C SER A 241 2.25 9.39 -3.82
N THR A 242 1.68 9.17 -5.00
CA THR A 242 2.19 9.76 -6.25
C THR A 242 1.67 11.19 -6.46
N GLU A 243 0.74 11.64 -5.62
CA GLU A 243 0.11 12.97 -5.68
C GLU A 243 0.81 13.99 -4.77
N HIS A 244 1.68 13.54 -3.86
CA HIS A 244 2.47 14.38 -2.97
C HIS A 244 3.95 14.36 -3.36
N PRO A 245 4.75 15.35 -2.93
CA PRO A 245 6.16 15.42 -3.30
C PRO A 245 6.93 14.14 -2.94
N PHE A 246 7.53 13.50 -3.93
CA PHE A 246 8.28 12.24 -3.83
C PHE A 246 9.75 12.36 -4.26
N THR A 247 10.20 13.53 -4.69
CA THR A 247 11.58 13.74 -5.15
C THR A 247 12.54 13.90 -3.98
N THR A 248 13.84 13.74 -4.25
CA THR A 248 14.90 13.94 -3.26
C THR A 248 14.77 15.28 -2.53
N GLY A 249 14.71 15.23 -1.21
CA GLY A 249 14.53 16.38 -0.32
C GLY A 249 13.10 16.56 0.20
N SER A 250 12.12 15.80 -0.29
CA SER A 250 10.79 15.75 0.32
C SER A 250 10.78 14.86 1.57
N SER A 251 9.82 15.09 2.45
CA SER A 251 9.60 14.25 3.64
C SER A 251 9.32 12.81 3.22
N GLN A 252 8.42 12.61 2.24
CA GLN A 252 8.07 11.28 1.75
C GLN A 252 9.29 10.53 1.18
N PHE A 253 10.15 11.18 0.39
CA PHE A 253 11.37 10.55 -0.11
C PHE A 253 12.30 10.10 1.03
N THR A 254 12.48 10.97 2.05
CA THR A 254 13.33 10.66 3.19
C THR A 254 12.77 9.50 4.00
N TRP A 255 11.48 9.49 4.25
CA TRP A 255 10.77 8.41 4.91
C TRP A 255 10.89 7.10 4.11
N LEU A 256 10.55 7.12 2.83
CA LEU A 256 10.59 5.95 1.94
C LEU A 256 11.98 5.32 1.89
N LYS A 257 13.02 6.15 1.77
CA LYS A 257 14.41 5.70 1.81
C LYS A 257 14.72 4.96 3.11
N ASN A 258 14.36 5.54 4.27
CA ASN A 258 14.64 4.93 5.58
C ASN A 258 13.87 3.60 5.76
N VAL A 259 12.63 3.54 5.32
CA VAL A 259 11.81 2.31 5.32
C VAL A 259 12.47 1.22 4.49
N LEU A 260 12.83 1.52 3.25
CA LEU A 260 13.41 0.54 2.33
C LEU A 260 14.82 0.10 2.78
N GLU A 261 15.66 1.00 3.29
CA GLU A 261 16.96 0.65 3.87
C GLU A 261 16.81 -0.30 5.07
N THR A 262 15.79 -0.09 5.91
CA THR A 262 15.51 -0.97 7.06
C THR A 262 14.97 -2.33 6.59
N ALA A 263 14.10 -2.35 5.60
CA ALA A 263 13.52 -3.56 5.03
C ALA A 263 14.56 -4.42 4.30
N ASN A 264 15.63 -3.82 3.78
CA ASN A 264 16.66 -4.53 3.01
C ASN A 264 17.81 -5.09 3.86
N THR A 265 17.68 -5.10 5.19
CA THR A 265 18.66 -5.81 6.03
C THR A 265 18.47 -7.33 5.93
N PRO A 266 19.53 -8.14 6.10
CA PRO A 266 19.40 -9.61 6.05
C PRO A 266 18.36 -10.14 7.03
N GLU A 267 18.29 -9.58 8.24
CA GLU A 267 17.34 -9.97 9.28
C GLU A 267 15.90 -9.65 8.87
N SER A 268 15.67 -8.47 8.27
CA SER A 268 14.34 -8.07 7.79
C SER A 268 13.89 -8.94 6.63
N ARG A 269 14.79 -9.24 5.68
CA ARG A 269 14.50 -10.10 4.53
C ARG A 269 14.29 -11.56 4.90
N GLU A 270 14.91 -12.04 5.97
CA GLU A 270 14.63 -13.40 6.46
C GLU A 270 13.22 -13.50 7.07
N ALA A 271 12.80 -12.48 7.79
CA ALA A 271 11.46 -12.40 8.39
C ALA A 271 10.37 -12.04 7.38
N SER A 272 10.70 -11.25 6.37
CA SER A 272 9.79 -10.68 5.37
C SER A 272 10.48 -10.65 4.00
N PRO A 273 10.46 -11.78 3.27
CA PRO A 273 11.24 -11.93 2.05
C PRO A 273 10.88 -10.94 0.93
N PHE A 274 9.65 -10.40 0.95
CA PHE A 274 9.18 -9.52 -0.12
C PHE A 274 8.97 -8.08 0.36
N VAL A 275 9.36 -7.11 -0.48
CA VAL A 275 9.02 -5.69 -0.33
C VAL A 275 8.19 -5.25 -1.53
N ILE A 276 6.97 -4.82 -1.25
CA ILE A 276 5.98 -4.45 -2.26
C ILE A 276 5.62 -2.97 -2.07
N VAL A 277 5.79 -2.16 -3.10
CA VAL A 277 5.43 -0.74 -3.08
C VAL A 277 4.12 -0.54 -3.83
N TYR A 278 3.17 0.09 -3.17
CA TYR A 278 1.90 0.53 -3.73
C TYR A 278 1.93 2.04 -3.96
N GLY A 279 1.50 2.46 -5.12
CA GLY A 279 1.27 3.86 -5.47
C GLY A 279 0.16 3.94 -6.51
N HIS A 280 -0.19 5.15 -6.99
CA HIS A 280 -1.23 5.27 -8.00
C HIS A 280 -0.65 5.35 -9.42
N LYS A 281 0.25 6.29 -9.69
CA LYS A 281 0.81 6.49 -11.03
C LYS A 281 1.94 5.48 -11.33
N PRO A 282 1.95 4.87 -12.53
CA PRO A 282 2.93 3.83 -12.88
C PRO A 282 4.25 4.42 -13.36
N MET A 283 5.39 3.88 -12.87
CA MET A 283 6.72 4.19 -13.43
C MET A 283 6.90 3.64 -14.84
N TYR A 284 6.20 2.55 -15.14
CA TYR A 284 6.22 1.87 -16.43
C TYR A 284 4.80 1.58 -16.88
N SER A 285 4.42 2.12 -18.01
CA SER A 285 3.16 1.88 -18.69
C SER A 285 3.36 2.04 -20.18
N SER A 286 2.84 1.10 -20.95
CA SER A 286 2.82 1.16 -22.41
C SER A 286 1.48 1.62 -22.96
N ASN A 287 0.67 2.28 -22.16
CA ASN A 287 -0.54 2.93 -22.60
C ASN A 287 -0.21 4.29 -23.21
N SER A 288 -0.85 4.65 -24.34
CA SER A 288 -0.57 5.90 -25.05
C SER A 288 -1.33 7.10 -24.48
N TYR A 289 -2.26 6.90 -23.54
CA TYR A 289 -3.09 7.97 -23.00
C TYR A 289 -2.34 8.76 -21.90
N HIS A 290 -1.87 8.10 -20.84
CA HIS A 290 -1.01 8.70 -19.82
C HIS A 290 0.43 8.22 -19.96
N GLY A 291 0.63 6.91 -20.04
CA GLY A 291 1.95 6.30 -20.18
C GLY A 291 2.76 6.29 -18.89
N SER A 292 4.05 6.05 -19.04
CA SER A 292 4.98 6.00 -17.90
C SER A 292 5.14 7.34 -17.22
N GLU A 293 5.04 7.39 -15.89
CA GLU A 293 5.36 8.58 -15.09
C GLU A 293 6.88 8.71 -14.95
N VAL A 294 7.49 9.42 -15.92
CA VAL A 294 8.94 9.52 -16.06
C VAL A 294 9.60 10.26 -14.90
N GLU A 295 8.93 11.26 -14.31
CA GLU A 295 9.43 11.98 -13.15
C GLU A 295 9.54 11.07 -11.94
N LEU A 296 8.51 10.27 -11.67
CA LEU A 296 8.48 9.27 -10.61
C LEU A 296 9.57 8.23 -10.81
N ARG A 297 9.72 7.70 -12.02
CA ARG A 297 10.77 6.74 -12.38
C ARG A 297 12.16 7.33 -12.13
N ASN A 298 12.44 8.53 -12.64
CA ASN A 298 13.73 9.19 -12.44
C ASN A 298 14.06 9.47 -10.96
N ALA A 299 13.05 9.70 -10.13
CA ALA A 299 13.24 9.98 -8.71
C ALA A 299 13.50 8.72 -7.89
N LEU A 300 12.84 7.60 -8.18
CA LEU A 300 12.75 6.47 -7.26
C LEU A 300 13.28 5.14 -7.79
N GLU A 301 13.43 4.94 -9.11
CA GLU A 301 13.85 3.66 -9.66
C GLU A 301 15.19 3.16 -9.09
N GLN A 302 16.19 4.05 -9.02
CA GLN A 302 17.48 3.68 -8.46
C GLN A 302 17.37 3.25 -6.99
N LEU A 303 16.57 3.97 -6.20
CA LEU A 303 16.31 3.62 -4.80
C LEU A 303 15.66 2.23 -4.69
N TYR A 304 14.66 1.95 -5.52
CA TYR A 304 13.96 0.66 -5.51
C TYR A 304 14.88 -0.49 -5.87
N VAL A 305 15.72 -0.31 -6.89
CA VAL A 305 16.73 -1.31 -7.29
C VAL A 305 17.77 -1.53 -6.20
N GLU A 306 18.34 -0.46 -5.63
CA GLU A 306 19.36 -0.54 -4.58
C GLU A 306 18.84 -1.15 -3.29
N GLN A 307 17.57 -0.92 -2.97
CA GLN A 307 16.95 -1.45 -1.76
C GLN A 307 16.15 -2.73 -1.97
N GLY A 308 16.25 -3.32 -3.16
CA GLY A 308 15.71 -4.64 -3.45
C GLY A 308 14.19 -4.71 -3.36
N VAL A 309 13.47 -3.69 -3.84
CA VAL A 309 12.02 -3.77 -4.03
C VAL A 309 11.73 -4.88 -5.03
N ASP A 310 10.80 -5.79 -4.68
CA ASP A 310 10.46 -6.93 -5.53
C ASP A 310 9.34 -6.60 -6.51
N LEU A 311 8.35 -5.82 -6.05
CA LEU A 311 7.14 -5.53 -6.80
C LEU A 311 6.68 -4.09 -6.58
N VAL A 312 6.25 -3.43 -7.64
CA VAL A 312 5.58 -2.12 -7.61
C VAL A 312 4.22 -2.26 -8.25
N ILE A 313 3.16 -1.93 -7.51
CA ILE A 313 1.78 -2.03 -7.96
C ILE A 313 1.20 -0.62 -8.12
N ALA A 314 0.63 -0.35 -9.28
CA ALA A 314 0.04 0.95 -9.63
C ALA A 314 -1.30 0.78 -10.38
N GLY A 315 -2.04 1.87 -10.48
CA GLY A 315 -3.25 2.03 -11.29
C GLY A 315 -3.07 3.10 -12.36
N HIS A 316 -4.00 4.07 -12.40
CA HIS A 316 -4.01 5.27 -13.23
C HIS A 316 -4.23 5.03 -14.72
N ASP A 317 -3.50 4.10 -15.31
CA ASP A 317 -3.75 3.64 -16.67
C ASP A 317 -4.72 2.46 -16.64
N HIS A 318 -5.88 2.64 -17.28
CA HIS A 318 -7.00 1.69 -17.20
C HIS A 318 -6.78 0.49 -18.11
N PHE A 319 -5.78 -0.31 -17.80
CA PHE A 319 -5.45 -1.57 -18.43
C PHE A 319 -4.63 -2.44 -17.47
N TYR A 320 -4.34 -3.68 -17.85
CA TYR A 320 -3.42 -4.52 -17.10
C TYR A 320 -2.08 -4.63 -17.84
N GLU A 321 -0.99 -4.41 -17.13
CA GLU A 321 0.36 -4.64 -17.67
C GLU A 321 1.31 -5.15 -16.59
N ARG A 322 2.12 -6.13 -16.95
CA ARG A 322 3.26 -6.59 -16.15
C ARG A 322 4.56 -6.42 -16.91
N THR A 323 5.56 -5.86 -16.26
CA THR A 323 6.91 -5.81 -16.81
C THR A 323 7.69 -7.09 -16.49
N TRP A 324 8.77 -7.33 -17.22
CA TRP A 324 9.91 -8.09 -16.71
C TRP A 324 10.52 -7.34 -15.53
N PRO A 325 11.40 -7.99 -14.70
CA PRO A 325 12.30 -7.20 -13.86
C PRO A 325 13.03 -6.18 -14.75
N VAL A 326 12.94 -4.90 -14.42
CA VAL A 326 13.34 -3.83 -15.35
C VAL A 326 14.16 -2.74 -14.67
N VAL A 327 15.16 -2.22 -15.36
CA VAL A 327 15.96 -1.05 -14.95
C VAL A 327 16.23 -0.18 -16.17
N ALA A 328 15.93 1.11 -16.09
CA ALA A 328 16.17 2.09 -17.16
C ALA A 328 15.65 1.60 -18.53
N GLU A 329 14.39 1.15 -18.54
CA GLU A 329 13.69 0.60 -19.73
C GLU A 329 14.34 -0.66 -20.35
N LYS A 330 15.26 -1.29 -19.65
CA LYS A 330 15.89 -2.52 -20.09
C LYS A 330 15.38 -3.70 -19.27
N PRO A 331 14.72 -4.67 -19.91
CA PRO A 331 14.31 -5.88 -19.22
C PRO A 331 15.52 -6.72 -18.84
N LEU A 332 15.47 -7.29 -17.65
CA LEU A 332 16.42 -8.29 -17.17
C LEU A 332 15.77 -9.66 -17.29
N SER A 333 15.47 -10.09 -18.53
CA SER A 333 14.68 -11.28 -18.84
C SER A 333 15.50 -12.46 -19.34
N GLU A 334 16.81 -12.29 -19.58
CA GLU A 334 17.67 -13.36 -20.11
C GLU A 334 17.75 -14.53 -19.12
N GLY A 335 17.38 -15.72 -19.58
CA GLY A 335 17.35 -16.93 -18.75
C GLY A 335 16.20 -17.01 -17.74
N LEU A 336 15.27 -16.05 -17.73
CA LEU A 336 14.08 -16.09 -16.88
C LEU A 336 12.91 -16.80 -17.53
N ASP A 337 12.14 -17.50 -16.72
CA ASP A 337 10.80 -18.01 -17.07
C ASP A 337 9.76 -16.91 -16.83
N LEU A 338 8.79 -16.78 -17.74
CA LEU A 338 7.70 -15.84 -17.61
C LEU A 338 6.83 -16.11 -16.37
N ALA A 339 6.71 -17.37 -15.97
CA ALA A 339 5.88 -17.85 -14.88
C ALA A 339 6.58 -17.88 -13.52
N VAL A 340 7.93 -17.95 -13.48
CA VAL A 340 8.70 -18.04 -12.23
C VAL A 340 9.93 -17.14 -12.29
N ILE A 341 9.96 -16.16 -11.40
CA ILE A 341 10.97 -15.11 -11.37
C ILE A 341 11.66 -15.11 -10.01
N PRO A 342 13.00 -15.12 -9.94
CA PRO A 342 13.70 -14.92 -8.67
C PRO A 342 13.50 -13.52 -8.11
N SER A 343 13.33 -13.42 -6.79
CA SER A 343 13.36 -12.14 -6.08
C SER A 343 14.74 -11.49 -6.14
N GLY A 344 14.80 -10.16 -6.01
CA GLY A 344 16.05 -9.42 -5.86
C GLY A 344 16.84 -9.17 -7.17
N ILE A 345 16.27 -9.46 -8.34
CA ILE A 345 16.90 -9.10 -9.63
C ILE A 345 16.73 -7.60 -9.90
N ALA A 346 15.50 -7.16 -9.96
CA ALA A 346 15.04 -5.78 -10.08
C ALA A 346 13.52 -5.76 -9.83
N PRO A 347 12.90 -4.60 -9.57
CA PRO A 347 11.46 -4.52 -9.44
C PRO A 347 10.71 -5.01 -10.68
N ILE A 348 9.64 -5.76 -10.45
CA ILE A 348 8.57 -5.99 -11.43
C ILE A 348 7.53 -4.90 -11.20
N HIS A 349 7.04 -4.30 -12.27
CA HIS A 349 5.97 -3.30 -12.19
C HIS A 349 4.67 -3.89 -12.72
N LEU A 350 3.59 -3.69 -11.95
CA LEU A 350 2.22 -4.03 -12.33
C LEU A 350 1.40 -2.76 -12.45
N VAL A 351 0.72 -2.61 -13.59
CA VAL A 351 -0.41 -1.69 -13.73
C VAL A 351 -1.67 -2.54 -13.64
N ILE A 352 -2.54 -2.25 -12.68
CA ILE A 352 -3.78 -3.00 -12.41
C ILE A 352 -5.03 -2.12 -12.46
N GLY A 353 -5.02 -1.08 -13.32
CA GLY A 353 -6.09 -0.11 -13.47
C GLY A 353 -7.36 -0.65 -14.14
N VAL A 354 -7.66 -1.92 -13.93
CA VAL A 354 -8.79 -2.65 -14.51
C VAL A 354 -9.92 -2.90 -13.50
N GLY A 355 -9.94 -2.15 -12.39
CA GLY A 355 -10.91 -2.33 -11.30
C GLY A 355 -12.35 -1.95 -11.65
N GLY A 356 -12.58 -1.27 -12.77
CA GLY A 356 -13.94 -0.94 -13.17
C GLY A 356 -14.09 0.31 -14.01
N ARG A 357 -13.14 1.24 -13.97
CA ARG A 357 -13.19 2.45 -14.81
C ARG A 357 -12.95 2.08 -16.26
N ALA A 358 -13.59 2.83 -17.19
CA ALA A 358 -13.53 2.55 -18.63
C ALA A 358 -12.10 2.33 -19.14
N ALA A 359 -11.87 1.16 -19.77
CA ALA A 359 -10.55 0.76 -20.24
C ALA A 359 -9.99 1.70 -21.32
N TYR A 360 -8.67 1.89 -21.31
CA TYR A 360 -7.93 2.60 -22.35
C TYR A 360 -7.50 1.62 -23.44
N GLU A 361 -7.98 1.83 -24.67
CA GLU A 361 -7.76 0.90 -25.79
C GLU A 361 -6.41 1.13 -26.50
N ASP A 362 -5.83 2.31 -26.42
CA ASP A 362 -4.65 2.71 -27.18
C ASP A 362 -3.36 2.30 -26.43
N LEU A 363 -2.65 1.32 -26.96
CA LEU A 363 -1.35 0.84 -26.47
C LEU A 363 -0.23 1.22 -27.44
N ASP A 364 0.96 1.47 -26.89
CA ASP A 364 2.16 1.71 -27.67
C ASP A 364 2.51 0.50 -28.54
N GLU A 365 2.74 0.75 -29.83
CA GLU A 365 3.18 -0.27 -30.79
C GLU A 365 4.50 0.13 -31.47
N PRO A 366 5.46 -0.77 -31.56
CA PRO A 366 5.44 -2.15 -31.05
C PRO A 366 5.49 -2.22 -29.52
N GLN A 367 4.98 -3.32 -28.93
CA GLN A 367 5.07 -3.55 -27.49
C GLN A 367 6.51 -3.33 -27.01
N PRO A 368 6.75 -2.49 -25.99
CA PRO A 368 8.08 -2.27 -25.44
C PRO A 368 8.72 -3.57 -24.93
N SER A 369 10.02 -3.72 -25.09
CA SER A 369 10.74 -4.94 -24.70
C SER A 369 10.70 -5.24 -23.20
N TRP A 370 10.47 -4.24 -22.37
CA TRP A 370 10.32 -4.40 -20.93
C TRP A 370 8.93 -4.88 -20.51
N SER A 371 7.91 -4.74 -21.36
CA SER A 371 6.56 -5.24 -21.13
C SER A 371 6.52 -6.75 -21.36
N ALA A 372 6.20 -7.52 -20.32
CA ALA A 372 6.15 -8.98 -20.38
C ALA A 372 4.76 -9.49 -20.76
N TYR A 373 3.71 -8.85 -20.23
CA TYR A 373 2.31 -9.15 -20.52
C TYR A 373 1.48 -7.88 -20.43
N ARG A 374 0.49 -7.71 -21.31
CA ARG A 374 -0.48 -6.61 -21.25
C ARG A 374 -1.82 -6.98 -21.88
N GLU A 375 -2.90 -6.39 -21.38
CA GLU A 375 -4.25 -6.47 -21.93
C GLU A 375 -5.05 -5.20 -21.61
N ASN A 376 -5.95 -4.80 -22.50
CA ASN A 376 -6.63 -3.50 -22.44
C ASN A 376 -8.15 -3.55 -22.61
N SER A 377 -8.76 -4.72 -22.53
CA SER A 377 -10.20 -4.87 -22.82
C SER A 377 -10.94 -5.71 -21.79
N THR A 378 -10.34 -5.93 -20.63
CA THR A 378 -10.88 -6.74 -19.56
C THR A 378 -10.92 -5.96 -18.26
N TYR A 379 -11.81 -6.34 -17.37
CA TYR A 379 -11.88 -5.83 -15.99
C TYR A 379 -11.60 -6.96 -15.03
N GLY A 380 -11.11 -6.63 -13.84
CA GLY A 380 -10.75 -7.67 -12.89
C GLY A 380 -9.97 -7.17 -11.68
N TRP A 381 -9.35 -8.11 -11.02
CA TRP A 381 -8.60 -7.91 -9.79
C TRP A 381 -7.42 -8.87 -9.71
N THR A 382 -6.43 -8.54 -8.92
CA THR A 382 -5.22 -9.37 -8.78
C THR A 382 -5.15 -9.98 -7.40
N ARG A 383 -5.05 -11.31 -7.33
CA ARG A 383 -4.78 -12.07 -6.10
C ARG A 383 -3.29 -12.18 -5.89
N LEU A 384 -2.87 -11.95 -4.66
CA LEU A 384 -1.50 -12.23 -4.21
C LEU A 384 -1.56 -13.29 -3.10
N VAL A 385 -0.66 -14.25 -3.17
CA VAL A 385 -0.59 -15.36 -2.21
C VAL A 385 0.85 -15.55 -1.78
N TYR A 386 1.11 -15.38 -0.49
CA TYR A 386 2.36 -15.75 0.15
C TYR A 386 2.28 -17.18 0.69
N ASP A 387 3.33 -17.97 0.43
CA ASP A 387 3.54 -19.30 0.99
C ASP A 387 4.97 -19.42 1.55
N ASP A 388 5.08 -19.64 2.86
CA ASP A 388 6.38 -19.70 3.56
C ASP A 388 7.14 -20.99 3.22
N THR A 389 6.44 -22.09 2.94
CA THR A 389 7.07 -23.38 2.62
C THR A 389 7.93 -23.28 1.37
N SER A 390 7.42 -22.60 0.36
CA SER A 390 8.14 -22.34 -0.91
C SER A 390 8.87 -20.99 -0.91
N ARG A 391 8.68 -20.16 0.13
CA ARG A 391 9.15 -18.78 0.19
C ARG A 391 8.82 -18.02 -1.09
N SER A 392 7.56 -18.10 -1.49
CA SER A 392 7.09 -17.56 -2.77
C SER A 392 5.93 -16.59 -2.60
N LEU A 393 5.84 -15.67 -3.54
CA LEU A 393 4.72 -14.76 -3.74
C LEU A 393 4.13 -15.04 -5.11
N SER A 394 2.96 -15.65 -5.16
CA SER A 394 2.22 -15.91 -6.41
C SER A 394 1.21 -14.81 -6.68
N LEU A 395 1.13 -14.37 -7.92
CA LEU A 395 0.20 -13.36 -8.39
C LEU A 395 -0.65 -13.94 -9.51
N THR A 396 -1.96 -13.68 -9.45
CA THR A 396 -2.91 -14.12 -10.48
C THR A 396 -3.89 -12.98 -10.77
N HIS A 397 -3.93 -12.55 -12.01
CA HIS A 397 -4.92 -11.60 -12.48
C HIS A 397 -6.19 -12.32 -12.92
N HIS A 398 -7.28 -12.10 -12.18
CA HIS A 398 -8.61 -12.65 -12.43
C HIS A 398 -9.45 -11.63 -13.21
N ARG A 399 -10.10 -12.10 -14.27
CA ARG A 399 -11.07 -11.29 -15.03
C ARG A 399 -12.50 -11.59 -14.55
N THR A 400 -13.37 -10.60 -14.64
CA THR A 400 -14.79 -10.73 -14.26
C THR A 400 -15.57 -11.76 -15.10
N ASP A 401 -15.04 -12.21 -16.24
CA ASP A 401 -15.61 -13.32 -17.02
C ASP A 401 -15.25 -14.72 -16.47
N GLY A 402 -14.54 -14.78 -15.34
CA GLY A 402 -14.08 -16.00 -14.68
C GLY A 402 -12.80 -16.61 -15.27
N THR A 403 -12.16 -15.95 -16.24
CA THR A 403 -10.89 -16.41 -16.82
C THR A 403 -9.68 -15.79 -16.13
N ILE A 404 -8.51 -16.38 -16.31
CA ILE A 404 -7.24 -15.87 -15.82
C ILE A 404 -6.57 -15.07 -16.96
N GLY A 405 -6.18 -13.83 -16.66
CA GLY A 405 -5.43 -12.96 -17.56
C GLY A 405 -3.95 -13.28 -17.53
N ASP A 406 -3.34 -13.15 -16.38
CA ASP A 406 -1.92 -13.38 -16.16
C ASP A 406 -1.68 -14.15 -14.85
N SER A 407 -0.58 -14.89 -14.77
CA SER A 407 -0.17 -15.56 -13.53
C SER A 407 1.34 -15.76 -13.51
N PHE A 408 1.98 -15.42 -12.39
CA PHE A 408 3.41 -15.63 -12.17
C PHE A 408 3.73 -15.74 -10.68
N THR A 409 4.94 -16.19 -10.37
CA THR A 409 5.42 -16.37 -9.00
C THR A 409 6.80 -15.76 -8.84
N ILE A 410 7.00 -14.98 -7.78
CA ILE A 410 8.31 -14.49 -7.34
C ILE A 410 8.80 -15.43 -6.24
N VAL A 411 10.03 -15.94 -6.36
CA VAL A 411 10.60 -16.91 -5.41
C VAL A 411 11.83 -16.31 -4.72
N TYR A 412 11.78 -16.22 -3.39
CA TYR A 412 12.90 -15.72 -2.61
C TYR A 412 13.99 -16.77 -2.45
N GLY A 413 15.25 -16.34 -2.68
CA GLY A 413 16.41 -17.21 -2.57
C GLY A 413 16.57 -18.22 -3.71
N MET A 414 15.76 -18.11 -4.79
CA MET A 414 15.93 -18.92 -5.99
C MET A 414 17.27 -18.58 -6.67
N VAL A 415 18.03 -19.61 -7.00
CA VAL A 415 19.30 -19.50 -7.72
C VAL A 415 19.07 -19.93 -9.17
N LEU A 416 19.43 -19.06 -10.11
CA LEU A 416 19.48 -19.44 -11.53
C LEU A 416 20.73 -20.29 -11.79
N GLU A 417 20.57 -21.50 -12.33
CA GLU A 417 21.70 -22.31 -12.76
C GLU A 417 22.38 -21.65 -13.97
N SER A 418 23.73 -21.57 -13.96
CA SER A 418 24.49 -21.09 -15.12
C SER A 418 24.66 -22.21 -16.14
N ASP A 419 24.49 -21.90 -17.41
CA ASP A 419 25.02 -22.75 -18.49
C ASP A 419 26.54 -22.82 -18.40
N GLU A 420 27.14 -23.96 -18.83
CA GLU A 420 28.60 -24.19 -18.80
C GLU A 420 29.41 -23.14 -19.59
N ASP A 421 28.76 -22.26 -20.37
CA ASP A 421 29.37 -21.22 -21.22
C ASP A 421 29.39 -19.80 -20.58
N GLY A 422 29.13 -19.65 -19.27
CA GLY A 422 29.32 -18.38 -18.54
C GLY A 422 28.23 -17.36 -18.68
N GLY A 423 27.01 -17.75 -19.02
CA GLY A 423 25.81 -16.98 -18.88
C GLY A 423 25.46 -16.73 -17.38
N PHE A 424 24.72 -15.72 -17.11
CA PHE A 424 24.46 -15.09 -15.83
C PHE A 424 24.23 -16.05 -14.65
N LEU A 425 24.99 -15.84 -13.58
CA LEU A 425 24.96 -16.61 -12.33
C LEU A 425 23.90 -16.08 -11.36
N GLY A 426 22.96 -16.91 -10.95
CA GLY A 426 22.18 -16.71 -9.74
C GLY A 426 23.07 -16.85 -8.50
N LEU A 427 22.94 -15.96 -7.52
CA LEU A 427 23.82 -15.92 -6.35
C LEU A 427 23.11 -16.48 -5.12
N PRO A 428 23.70 -17.42 -4.38
CA PRO A 428 23.21 -17.77 -3.06
C PRO A 428 23.59 -16.68 -2.06
N GLY A 429 22.62 -16.10 -1.40
CA GLY A 429 22.81 -15.17 -0.29
C GLY A 429 23.44 -13.85 -0.72
N PHE A 430 22.65 -12.89 -1.11
CA PHE A 430 23.11 -11.55 -1.46
C PHE A 430 23.81 -10.87 -0.27
N ASN A 431 25.10 -10.89 -0.27
CA ASN A 431 25.96 -10.05 0.52
C ASN A 431 26.94 -9.32 -0.39
N SER A 432 26.46 -8.45 -1.28
CA SER A 432 27.32 -7.34 -1.73
C SER A 432 26.62 -6.40 -2.72
N LEU A 433 26.59 -5.15 -2.39
CA LEU A 433 26.42 -3.97 -3.27
C LEU A 433 27.22 -4.04 -4.60
N SER A 434 28.23 -4.90 -4.69
CA SER A 434 29.11 -5.01 -5.86
C SER A 434 28.46 -5.66 -7.08
N THR A 435 27.46 -6.52 -6.91
CA THR A 435 26.81 -7.23 -8.03
C THR A 435 25.71 -6.39 -8.67
N ILE A 436 24.96 -5.65 -7.86
CA ILE A 436 23.95 -4.69 -8.36
C ILE A 436 24.63 -3.57 -9.15
N SER A 437 25.78 -3.07 -8.67
CA SER A 437 26.59 -2.07 -9.41
C SER A 437 27.07 -2.58 -10.77
N ALA A 438 27.34 -3.88 -10.90
CA ALA A 438 27.72 -4.48 -12.18
C ALA A 438 26.54 -4.57 -13.16
N LEU A 439 25.34 -4.91 -12.67
CA LEU A 439 24.10 -4.95 -13.46
C LEU A 439 23.68 -3.54 -13.92
N ILE A 440 23.73 -2.58 -13.03
CA ILE A 440 23.46 -1.16 -13.36
C ILE A 440 24.50 -0.66 -14.38
N GLY A 441 25.76 -1.01 -14.23
CA GLY A 441 26.82 -0.66 -15.17
C GLY A 441 26.61 -1.22 -16.58
N VAL A 442 26.01 -2.39 -16.72
CA VAL A 442 25.65 -3.01 -18.01
C VAL A 442 24.39 -2.35 -18.59
N ALA A 443 23.41 -2.04 -17.74
CA ALA A 443 22.15 -1.43 -18.16
C ALA A 443 22.32 0.04 -18.61
N LEU A 444 23.14 0.83 -17.91
CA LEU A 444 23.30 2.27 -18.16
C LEU A 444 24.33 2.62 -19.25
N GLY A 445 24.96 1.64 -19.92
CA GLY A 445 25.93 1.86 -21.00
C GLY A 445 27.02 2.85 -20.62
N ARG A 446 28.26 2.40 -20.50
CA ARG A 446 29.50 3.12 -20.23
C ARG A 446 29.46 4.65 -20.26
N GLY A 447 28.83 5.26 -19.29
CA GLY A 447 29.11 6.62 -18.88
C GLY A 447 30.39 6.60 -18.04
N ARG A 448 31.47 7.25 -18.52
CA ARG A 448 32.73 7.36 -17.78
C ARG A 448 32.48 8.08 -16.46
N PHE A 449 32.46 7.35 -15.36
CA PHE A 449 32.69 7.96 -14.05
C PHE A 449 34.14 8.39 -13.96
N ILE A 450 34.42 9.69 -14.00
CA ILE A 450 35.69 10.27 -13.63
C ILE A 450 35.71 10.32 -12.11
N SER A 451 36.40 9.40 -11.46
CA SER A 451 36.75 9.51 -10.05
C SER A 451 37.80 10.61 -9.91
N GLY A 452 37.37 11.80 -9.55
CA GLY A 452 38.28 12.85 -9.10
C GLY A 452 38.86 12.49 -7.74
N ARG A 453 40.11 12.06 -7.71
CA ARG A 453 40.90 12.03 -6.50
C ARG A 453 41.21 13.47 -6.14
N PHE A 454 40.73 13.94 -4.99
CA PHE A 454 41.26 15.15 -4.37
C PHE A 454 42.54 14.79 -3.64
N ASP A 455 43.69 15.15 -4.22
CA ASP A 455 44.95 15.19 -3.50
C ASP A 455 45.02 16.51 -2.70
N ASP A 456 45.29 16.36 -1.40
CA ASP A 456 45.59 17.44 -0.47
C ASP A 456 46.89 18.12 -0.93
N GLU A 457 46.83 19.34 -1.36
CA GLU A 457 48.01 20.22 -1.38
C GLU A 457 47.72 21.50 -0.59
N SER A 458 48.51 21.58 0.48
CA SER A 458 48.70 22.73 1.32
C SER A 458 49.12 23.99 0.52
N CYS A 459 48.47 25.10 0.70
CA CYS A 459 48.94 26.41 0.27
C CYS A 459 49.25 27.32 1.48
N SER A 460 50.49 27.56 1.71
CA SER A 460 51.02 28.57 2.62
C SER A 460 51.01 29.93 1.93
N VAL A 461 50.56 30.90 2.69
CA VAL A 461 50.72 32.36 2.75
C VAL A 461 51.77 32.96 1.79
N GLU A 462 51.35 33.95 1.00
CA GLU A 462 51.77 35.35 1.03
C GLU A 462 50.63 36.23 0.51
#